data_9ee7de80727eda2b2ce5f09089af625b
#
_entry.id   9ee7de80727eda2b2ce5f09089af625b
#
_cell.length_a   1.000
_cell.length_b   1.000
_cell.length_c   1.000
_cell.angle_alpha   90.00
_cell.angle_beta   90.00
_cell.angle_gamma   90.00
#
_symmetry.space_group_name_H-M   'P 1'
#
loop_
_entity.id
_entity.type
_entity.pdbx_description
1 polymer ?
#
loop_
_entity_poly.entity_id
_entity_poly.type
_entity_poly.pdbx_seq_one_letter_code
_entity_poly.pdbx_strand_id
1 'polypeptide(L)'
;EAGFPNGIDVVLNSPSGRYPKDKEVAEAVAGQLTKAGIRTQLKVHEWTTYMNNIAYRHGGAPMWLIGWGNTTWDADGTLIPMFRTGQLLANYWNSDFNALLDDAQTNMDPKKRLELYSKASKFFLDDPPAIPLYQQIDNYGVSRKLEWTARSDERIEGFAMSLKP
;
A
#
# COMPACT_ATOMS: atom_id res chain seq x y z
N GLU A 1 27.42 6.64 3.34
CA GLU A 1 27.14 6.36 1.93
C GLU A 1 26.89 4.86 1.76
N ALA A 2 25.95 4.48 0.87
CA ALA A 2 25.35 3.13 0.85
C ALA A 2 26.27 1.99 0.32
N GLY A 3 27.53 2.27 0.02
CA GLY A 3 28.52 1.26 -0.43
C GLY A 3 28.39 0.80 -1.89
N PHE A 4 27.57 1.47 -2.70
CA PHE A 4 27.35 1.14 -4.11
C PHE A 4 27.80 2.27 -5.06
N PRO A 5 29.12 2.55 -5.20
CA PRO A 5 29.62 3.69 -5.98
C PRO A 5 29.28 3.61 -7.47
N ASN A 6 29.01 2.41 -7.99
CA ASN A 6 28.65 2.15 -9.39
C ASN A 6 27.14 1.90 -9.57
N GLY A 7 26.32 2.21 -8.56
CA GLY A 7 24.90 1.89 -8.54
C GLY A 7 24.61 0.43 -8.18
N ILE A 8 23.33 0.07 -8.13
CA ILE A 8 22.86 -1.27 -7.79
C ILE A 8 21.79 -1.71 -8.78
N ASP A 9 21.71 -3.00 -9.05
CA ASP A 9 20.67 -3.62 -9.87
C ASP A 9 19.56 -4.17 -8.97
N VAL A 10 18.31 -3.79 -9.25
CA VAL A 10 17.15 -4.21 -8.47
C VAL A 10 15.99 -4.64 -9.40
N VAL A 11 15.07 -5.43 -8.86
CA VAL A 11 13.81 -5.79 -9.53
C VAL A 11 12.68 -5.07 -8.84
N LEU A 12 11.82 -4.39 -9.61
CA LEU A 12 10.52 -3.89 -9.18
C LEU A 12 9.42 -4.77 -9.77
N ASN A 13 8.64 -5.42 -8.92
CA ASN A 13 7.47 -6.18 -9.33
C ASN A 13 6.22 -5.30 -9.26
N SER A 14 5.36 -5.35 -10.26
CA SER A 14 4.11 -4.60 -10.32
C SER A 14 2.97 -5.45 -10.87
N PRO A 15 1.73 -5.31 -10.37
CA PRO A 15 0.57 -5.82 -11.08
C PRO A 15 0.31 -5.00 -12.35
N SER A 16 -0.59 -5.49 -13.19
CA SER A 16 -1.15 -4.75 -14.33
C SER A 16 -2.65 -4.97 -14.40
N GLY A 17 -3.39 -3.86 -14.53
CA GLY A 17 -4.84 -3.86 -14.66
C GLY A 17 -5.60 -4.04 -13.32
N ARG A 18 -4.92 -3.91 -12.18
CA ARG A 18 -5.55 -3.91 -10.85
C ARG A 18 -5.87 -2.51 -10.35
N TYR A 19 -4.93 -1.59 -10.54
CA TYR A 19 -5.08 -0.19 -10.15
C TYR A 19 -5.07 0.72 -11.37
N PRO A 20 -5.71 1.91 -11.33
CA PRO A 20 -5.58 2.89 -12.39
C PRO A 20 -4.11 3.21 -12.67
N LYS A 21 -3.67 2.93 -13.90
CA LYS A 21 -2.31 3.23 -14.36
C LYS A 21 -1.17 2.53 -13.58
N ASP A 22 -1.42 1.38 -12.97
CA ASP A 22 -0.42 0.67 -12.17
C ASP A 22 0.88 0.39 -12.93
N LYS A 23 0.78 -0.07 -14.16
CA LYS A 23 1.94 -0.31 -15.03
C LYS A 23 2.71 0.98 -15.31
N GLU A 24 2.02 2.04 -15.72
CA GLU A 24 2.64 3.33 -16.04
C GLU A 24 3.29 3.99 -14.81
N VAL A 25 2.68 3.82 -13.63
CA VAL A 25 3.28 4.26 -12.36
C VAL A 25 4.57 3.49 -12.08
N ALA A 26 4.55 2.16 -12.23
CA ALA A 26 5.73 1.33 -12.02
C ALA A 26 6.84 1.64 -13.02
N GLU A 27 6.51 1.90 -14.29
CA GLU A 27 7.46 2.35 -15.31
C GLU A 27 8.09 3.70 -14.94
N ALA A 28 7.31 4.65 -14.47
CA ALA A 28 7.80 5.95 -14.03
C ALA A 28 8.74 5.83 -12.82
N VAL A 29 8.37 5.01 -11.81
CA VAL A 29 9.20 4.74 -10.64
C VAL A 29 10.52 4.07 -11.04
N ALA A 30 10.47 3.03 -11.86
CA ALA A 30 11.67 2.34 -12.35
C ALA A 30 12.60 3.29 -13.12
N GLY A 31 12.05 4.18 -13.94
CA GLY A 31 12.81 5.19 -14.67
C GLY A 31 13.45 6.23 -13.74
N GLN A 32 12.77 6.67 -12.70
CA GLN A 32 13.31 7.62 -11.71
C GLN A 32 14.43 6.98 -10.88
N LEU A 33 14.22 5.76 -10.39
CA LEU A 33 15.24 5.00 -9.65
C LEU A 33 16.50 4.78 -10.49
N THR A 34 16.33 4.40 -11.76
CA THR A 34 17.45 4.19 -12.68
C THR A 34 18.26 5.48 -12.89
N LYS A 35 17.60 6.64 -13.03
CA LYS A 35 18.28 7.94 -13.11
C LYS A 35 19.06 8.29 -11.83
N ALA A 36 18.60 7.78 -10.68
CA ALA A 36 19.30 7.95 -9.39
C ALA A 36 20.41 6.92 -9.14
N GLY A 37 20.74 6.05 -10.12
CA GLY A 37 21.79 5.04 -9.99
C GLY A 37 21.30 3.68 -9.49
N ILE A 38 20.00 3.51 -9.28
CA ILE A 38 19.38 2.23 -8.92
C ILE A 38 18.79 1.63 -10.19
N ARG A 39 19.59 0.84 -10.92
CA ARG A 39 19.17 0.23 -12.18
C ARG A 39 18.02 -0.74 -11.94
N THR A 40 16.82 -0.38 -12.35
CA THR A 40 15.59 -1.07 -11.98
C THR A 40 15.02 -1.84 -13.15
N GLN A 41 14.99 -3.17 -13.03
CA GLN A 41 14.28 -4.06 -13.95
C GLN A 41 12.82 -4.16 -13.51
N LEU A 42 11.89 -3.65 -14.32
CA LEU A 42 10.46 -3.80 -14.06
C LEU A 42 9.97 -5.18 -14.53
N LYS A 43 9.27 -5.90 -13.65
CA LYS A 43 8.52 -7.13 -13.96
C LYS A 43 7.04 -6.89 -13.70
N VAL A 44 6.23 -7.06 -14.74
CA VAL A 44 4.77 -6.84 -14.71
C VAL A 44 4.06 -8.19 -14.71
N HIS A 45 3.07 -8.33 -13.85
CA HIS A 45 2.34 -9.59 -13.64
C HIS A 45 0.82 -9.37 -13.74
N GLU A 46 0.10 -10.40 -14.16
CA GLU A 46 -1.35 -10.49 -13.96
C GLU A 46 -1.66 -10.57 -12.46
N TRP A 47 -2.81 -10.02 -12.05
CA TRP A 47 -3.12 -9.83 -10.62
C TRP A 47 -3.11 -11.11 -9.79
N THR A 48 -3.72 -12.19 -10.26
CA THR A 48 -3.79 -13.45 -9.51
C THR A 48 -2.39 -14.06 -9.35
N THR A 49 -1.59 -14.05 -10.42
CA THR A 49 -0.19 -14.48 -10.40
C THR A 49 0.63 -13.59 -9.46
N TYR A 50 0.40 -12.28 -9.50
CA TYR A 50 1.06 -11.31 -8.65
C TYR A 50 0.82 -11.60 -7.16
N MET A 51 -0.43 -11.75 -6.76
CA MET A 51 -0.76 -12.04 -5.37
C MET A 51 -0.18 -13.37 -4.90
N ASN A 52 -0.33 -14.42 -5.70
CA ASN A 52 0.10 -15.77 -5.31
C ASN A 52 1.61 -15.95 -5.23
N ASN A 53 2.36 -15.32 -6.14
CA ASN A 53 3.80 -15.56 -6.28
C ASN A 53 4.68 -14.43 -5.74
N ILE A 54 4.16 -13.21 -5.69
CA ILE A 54 4.89 -12.02 -5.28
C ILE A 54 4.47 -11.58 -3.89
N ALA A 55 3.19 -11.20 -3.70
CA ALA A 55 2.74 -10.61 -2.45
C ALA A 55 2.68 -11.65 -1.31
N TYR A 56 1.94 -12.75 -1.49
CA TYR A 56 1.70 -13.73 -0.42
C TYR A 56 2.89 -14.64 -0.12
N ARG A 57 3.81 -14.81 -1.06
CA ARG A 57 4.99 -15.66 -0.88
C ARG A 57 6.27 -14.89 -0.62
N HIS A 58 6.15 -13.59 -0.39
CA HIS A 58 7.31 -12.70 -0.22
C HIS A 58 8.31 -12.80 -1.38
N GLY A 59 7.83 -13.15 -2.58
CA GLY A 59 8.63 -13.29 -3.79
C GLY A 59 8.94 -11.96 -4.49
N GLY A 60 8.46 -10.86 -3.95
CA GLY A 60 8.59 -9.53 -4.55
C GLY A 60 9.90 -8.81 -4.26
N ALA A 61 10.84 -9.45 -3.55
CA ALA A 61 12.11 -8.83 -3.20
C ALA A 61 12.93 -8.42 -4.45
N PRO A 62 13.65 -7.28 -4.43
CA PRO A 62 13.70 -6.36 -3.29
C PRO A 62 12.52 -5.37 -3.24
N MET A 63 11.77 -5.16 -4.32
CA MET A 63 10.71 -4.17 -4.38
C MET A 63 9.45 -4.70 -5.10
N TRP A 64 8.31 -4.32 -4.59
CA TRP A 64 7.02 -4.64 -5.20
C TRP A 64 5.99 -3.54 -4.90
N LEU A 65 5.08 -3.29 -5.86
CA LEU A 65 4.08 -2.22 -5.79
C LEU A 65 2.73 -2.80 -5.36
N ILE A 66 2.09 -2.19 -4.38
CA ILE A 66 0.73 -2.53 -3.98
C ILE A 66 -0.05 -1.27 -3.61
N GLY A 67 -1.34 -1.25 -3.92
CA GLY A 67 -2.30 -0.32 -3.34
C GLY A 67 -3.00 -0.97 -2.16
N TRP A 68 -3.26 -0.20 -1.11
CA TRP A 68 -3.97 -0.66 0.07
C TRP A 68 -5.15 0.26 0.41
N GLY A 69 -6.35 -0.28 0.40
CA GLY A 69 -7.56 0.40 0.86
C GLY A 69 -7.83 0.07 2.32
N ASN A 70 -7.80 1.08 3.18
CA ASN A 70 -8.14 0.92 4.59
C ASN A 70 -9.65 1.02 4.79
N THR A 71 -10.33 -0.12 4.94
CA THR A 71 -11.79 -0.18 5.09
C THR A 71 -12.27 0.12 6.50
N THR A 72 -11.39 0.10 7.49
CA THR A 72 -11.73 0.33 8.91
C THR A 72 -11.61 1.80 9.31
N TRP A 73 -10.90 2.61 8.53
CA TRP A 73 -10.53 4.00 8.85
C TRP A 73 -9.74 4.15 10.17
N ASP A 74 -9.21 3.05 10.67
CA ASP A 74 -8.31 2.99 11.81
C ASP A 74 -6.89 2.61 11.32
N ALA A 75 -5.85 3.09 11.98
CA ALA A 75 -4.47 2.83 11.61
C ALA A 75 -4.12 1.34 11.61
N ASP A 76 -4.79 0.53 12.46
CA ASP A 76 -4.60 -0.92 12.51
C ASP A 76 -4.97 -1.60 11.18
N GLY A 77 -5.98 -1.11 10.48
CA GLY A 77 -6.41 -1.63 9.17
C GLY A 77 -5.35 -1.52 8.08
N THR A 78 -4.29 -0.77 8.30
CA THR A 78 -3.13 -0.68 7.40
C THR A 78 -1.87 -1.23 8.05
N LEU A 79 -1.53 -0.77 9.25
CA LEU A 79 -0.23 -1.07 9.88
C LEU A 79 -0.09 -2.55 10.21
N ILE A 80 -1.15 -3.19 10.66
CA ILE A 80 -1.11 -4.62 11.00
C ILE A 80 -1.00 -5.50 9.76
N PRO A 81 -1.95 -5.52 8.80
CA PRO A 81 -1.90 -6.47 7.69
C PRO A 81 -0.71 -6.27 6.76
N MET A 82 -0.19 -5.03 6.66
CA MET A 82 0.91 -4.72 5.75
C MET A 82 2.29 -4.85 6.38
N PHE A 83 2.44 -4.62 7.69
CA PHE A 83 3.77 -4.43 8.27
C PHE A 83 4.04 -5.20 9.57
N ARG A 84 3.02 -5.68 10.31
CA ARG A 84 3.26 -6.49 11.49
C ARG A 84 3.84 -7.84 11.11
N THR A 85 4.96 -8.21 11.69
CA THR A 85 5.63 -9.50 11.45
C THR A 85 4.66 -10.67 11.57
N GLY A 86 4.70 -11.56 10.60
CA GLY A 86 3.85 -12.76 10.55
C GLY A 86 2.51 -12.56 9.83
N GLN A 87 2.19 -11.35 9.40
CA GLN A 87 1.04 -11.11 8.53
C GLN A 87 1.38 -11.48 7.08
N LEU A 88 0.35 -11.84 6.31
CA LEU A 88 0.49 -12.41 4.98
C LEU A 88 1.23 -11.51 3.97
N LEU A 89 1.09 -10.19 4.12
CA LEU A 89 1.72 -9.20 3.23
C LEU A 89 2.96 -8.55 3.86
N ALA A 90 3.25 -8.83 5.14
CA ALA A 90 4.32 -8.16 5.86
C ALA A 90 5.70 -8.72 5.47
N ASN A 91 6.55 -7.85 4.97
CA ASN A 91 7.98 -8.11 4.73
C ASN A 91 8.87 -7.29 5.68
N TYR A 92 8.38 -7.01 6.87
CA TYR A 92 9.05 -6.20 7.86
C TYR A 92 9.18 -6.95 9.19
N TRP A 93 10.36 -6.92 9.80
CA TRP A 93 10.68 -7.63 11.04
C TRP A 93 11.28 -6.65 12.04
N ASN A 94 10.43 -6.12 12.92
CA ASN A 94 10.87 -5.22 14.00
C ASN A 94 10.01 -5.50 15.24
N SER A 95 10.63 -5.96 16.32
CA SER A 95 9.95 -6.34 17.57
C SER A 95 9.32 -5.15 18.27
N ASP A 96 9.98 -4.00 18.26
CA ASP A 96 9.51 -2.80 18.95
C ASP A 96 8.30 -2.20 18.20
N PHE A 97 8.36 -2.22 16.88
CA PHE A 97 7.21 -1.86 16.03
C PHE A 97 6.02 -2.78 16.31
N ASN A 98 6.24 -4.10 16.34
CA ASN A 98 5.17 -5.06 16.62
C ASN A 98 4.55 -4.83 18.00
N ALA A 99 5.35 -4.60 19.03
CA ALA A 99 4.86 -4.34 20.38
C ALA A 99 3.96 -3.10 20.44
N LEU A 100 4.31 -2.03 19.75
CA LEU A 100 3.46 -0.83 19.65
C LEU A 100 2.12 -1.12 18.98
N LEU A 101 2.10 -1.95 17.94
CA LEU A 101 0.87 -2.33 17.26
C LEU A 101 -0.01 -3.23 18.15
N ASP A 102 0.58 -4.21 18.83
CA ASP A 102 -0.16 -5.12 19.71
C ASP A 102 -0.76 -4.37 20.91
N ASP A 103 -0.01 -3.46 21.52
CA ASP A 103 -0.50 -2.59 22.58
C ASP A 103 -1.63 -1.67 22.09
N ALA A 104 -1.50 -1.09 20.90
CA ALA A 104 -2.53 -0.23 20.34
C ALA A 104 -3.82 -1.00 20.02
N GLN A 105 -3.71 -2.22 19.50
CA GLN A 105 -4.85 -3.05 19.12
C GLN A 105 -5.72 -3.43 20.33
N THR A 106 -5.11 -3.65 21.48
CA THR A 106 -5.81 -4.04 22.71
C THR A 106 -6.26 -2.87 23.57
N ASN A 107 -5.80 -1.66 23.30
CA ASN A 107 -6.10 -0.49 24.11
C ASN A 107 -7.41 0.17 23.73
N MET A 108 -8.31 0.39 24.69
CA MET A 108 -9.63 1.00 24.50
C MET A 108 -9.62 2.53 24.66
N ASP A 109 -8.54 3.12 25.17
CA ASP A 109 -8.41 4.58 25.26
C ASP A 109 -7.96 5.17 23.91
N PRO A 110 -8.79 6.00 23.24
CA PRO A 110 -8.46 6.55 21.92
C PRO A 110 -7.20 7.42 21.93
N LYS A 111 -6.94 8.15 23.03
CA LYS A 111 -5.74 9.00 23.15
C LYS A 111 -4.48 8.13 23.22
N LYS A 112 -4.53 7.08 24.03
CA LYS A 112 -3.42 6.14 24.14
C LYS A 112 -3.17 5.38 22.84
N ARG A 113 -4.21 4.93 22.15
CA ARG A 113 -4.11 4.34 20.81
C ARG A 113 -3.41 5.29 19.83
N LEU A 114 -3.84 6.56 19.78
CA LEU A 114 -3.22 7.56 18.90
C LEU A 114 -1.74 7.76 19.21
N GLU A 115 -1.35 7.81 20.48
CA GLU A 115 0.06 7.91 20.89
C GLU A 115 0.88 6.69 20.39
N LEU A 116 0.35 5.48 20.54
CA LEU A 116 1.03 4.25 20.14
C LEU A 116 1.20 4.18 18.62
N TYR A 117 0.15 4.46 17.84
CA TYR A 117 0.25 4.51 16.38
C TYR A 117 1.14 5.65 15.88
N SER A 118 1.16 6.80 16.58
CA SER A 118 2.08 7.88 16.25
C SER A 118 3.54 7.49 16.47
N LYS A 119 3.82 6.71 17.52
CA LYS A 119 5.16 6.15 17.75
C LYS A 119 5.52 5.11 16.68
N ALA A 120 4.60 4.19 16.37
CA ALA A 120 4.80 3.20 15.30
C ALA A 120 5.09 3.87 13.95
N SER A 121 4.37 4.95 13.62
CA SER A 121 4.58 5.69 12.36
C SER A 121 5.97 6.32 12.23
N LYS A 122 6.70 6.55 13.33
CA LYS A 122 8.08 7.07 13.27
C LYS A 122 9.05 6.07 12.68
N PHE A 123 8.77 4.77 12.79
CA PHE A 123 9.61 3.75 12.14
C PHE A 123 9.66 3.91 10.62
N PHE A 124 8.60 4.46 10.01
CA PHE A 124 8.62 4.78 8.58
C PHE A 124 9.62 5.89 8.19
N LEU A 125 10.11 6.66 9.16
CA LEU A 125 11.14 7.67 8.93
C LEU A 125 12.55 7.11 9.13
N ASP A 126 12.73 6.25 10.13
CA ASP A 126 14.03 5.78 10.58
C ASP A 126 14.44 4.46 9.89
N ASP A 127 13.48 3.56 9.67
CA ASP A 127 13.67 2.24 9.04
C ASP A 127 12.44 1.92 8.15
N PRO A 128 12.29 2.60 7.00
CA PRO A 128 11.05 2.59 6.22
C PRO A 128 10.72 1.22 5.64
N PRO A 129 9.64 0.55 6.09
CA PRO A 129 9.19 -0.73 5.51
C PRO A 129 8.55 -0.57 4.14
N ALA A 130 8.16 0.65 3.78
CA ALA A 130 7.57 0.99 2.50
C ALA A 130 7.84 2.44 2.11
N ILE A 131 7.75 2.72 0.83
CA ILE A 131 7.81 4.08 0.27
C ILE A 131 6.39 4.46 -0.17
N PRO A 132 5.67 5.33 0.56
CA PRO A 132 4.38 5.83 0.12
C PRO A 132 4.54 6.65 -1.17
N LEU A 133 3.77 6.32 -2.19
CA LEU A 133 3.86 7.02 -3.49
C LEU A 133 2.81 8.12 -3.60
N TYR A 134 1.54 7.77 -3.45
CA TYR A 134 0.41 8.70 -3.57
C TYR A 134 -0.86 8.07 -2.98
N GLN A 135 -1.85 8.90 -2.70
CA GLN A 135 -3.22 8.46 -2.44
C GLN A 135 -4.00 8.49 -3.76
N GLN A 136 -4.61 7.36 -4.12
CA GLN A 136 -5.43 7.26 -5.33
C GLN A 136 -6.67 8.14 -5.21
N ILE A 137 -7.04 8.81 -6.31
CA ILE A 137 -8.30 9.52 -6.44
C ILE A 137 -9.17 8.75 -7.43
N ASP A 138 -10.36 8.36 -6.98
CA ASP A 138 -11.32 7.68 -7.83
C ASP A 138 -12.23 8.67 -8.55
N ASN A 139 -12.48 8.39 -9.81
CA ASN A 139 -13.37 9.17 -10.66
C ASN A 139 -14.54 8.32 -11.11
N TYR A 140 -15.75 8.78 -10.89
CA TYR A 140 -16.98 8.08 -11.24
C TYR A 140 -17.76 8.83 -12.31
N GLY A 141 -18.12 8.11 -13.38
CA GLY A 141 -19.09 8.59 -14.37
C GLY A 141 -20.50 8.16 -13.98
N VAL A 142 -21.39 9.12 -13.74
CA VAL A 142 -22.76 8.84 -13.31
C VAL A 142 -23.75 9.39 -14.34
N SER A 143 -24.77 8.58 -14.69
CA SER A 143 -25.85 9.06 -15.56
C SER A 143 -26.56 10.26 -14.94
N ARG A 144 -26.94 11.26 -15.76
CA ARG A 144 -27.71 12.43 -15.29
C ARG A 144 -29.07 12.05 -14.72
N LYS A 145 -29.60 10.88 -15.06
CA LYS A 145 -30.88 10.34 -14.57
C LYS A 145 -30.77 9.67 -13.21
N LEU A 146 -29.56 9.51 -12.69
CA LEU A 146 -29.29 8.82 -11.43
C LEU A 146 -28.90 9.84 -10.35
N GLU A 147 -29.49 9.71 -9.20
CA GLU A 147 -29.06 10.36 -7.96
C GLU A 147 -28.21 9.36 -7.18
N TRP A 148 -26.95 9.71 -6.99
CA TRP A 148 -25.96 8.89 -6.28
C TRP A 148 -24.78 9.76 -5.84
N THR A 149 -24.23 9.45 -4.68
CA THR A 149 -23.03 10.10 -4.16
C THR A 149 -21.93 9.05 -3.96
N ALA A 150 -20.75 9.34 -4.46
CA ALA A 150 -19.58 8.48 -4.28
C ALA A 150 -19.24 8.34 -2.79
N ARG A 151 -18.92 7.13 -2.39
CA ARG A 151 -18.51 6.81 -1.01
C ARG A 151 -16.98 6.83 -0.94
N SER A 152 -16.46 7.21 0.23
CA SER A 152 -15.02 7.21 0.51
C SER A 152 -14.43 5.80 0.68
N ASP A 153 -15.27 4.78 0.87
CA ASP A 153 -14.87 3.37 0.96
C ASP A 153 -14.92 2.62 -0.39
N GLU A 154 -15.05 3.35 -1.50
CA GLU A 154 -15.09 2.85 -2.89
C GLU A 154 -16.25 1.89 -3.21
N ARG A 155 -17.18 1.69 -2.28
CA ARG A 155 -18.32 0.79 -2.50
C ARG A 155 -19.39 1.45 -3.35
N ILE A 156 -19.88 0.70 -4.33
CA ILE A 156 -21.03 1.07 -5.18
C ILE A 156 -22.21 0.20 -4.75
N GLU A 157 -23.14 0.81 -3.99
CA GLU A 157 -24.29 0.12 -3.41
C GLU A 157 -25.58 0.53 -4.15
N GLY A 158 -26.20 -0.44 -4.84
CA GLY A 158 -27.41 -0.17 -5.65
C GLY A 158 -28.60 0.39 -4.85
N PHE A 159 -28.74 0.00 -3.59
CA PHE A 159 -29.82 0.52 -2.72
C PHE A 159 -29.63 2.01 -2.33
N ALA A 160 -28.41 2.53 -2.48
CA ALA A 160 -28.12 3.95 -2.24
C ALA A 160 -28.32 4.83 -3.49
N MET A 161 -28.91 4.27 -4.55
CA MET A 161 -29.18 4.95 -5.81
C MET A 161 -30.67 5.16 -6.01
N SER A 162 -31.06 6.30 -6.57
CA SER A 162 -32.42 6.57 -7.01
C SER A 162 -32.45 7.16 -8.41
N LEU A 163 -33.56 6.95 -9.11
CA LEU A 163 -33.80 7.66 -10.36
C LEU A 163 -34.33 9.07 -10.05
N LYS A 164 -33.79 10.06 -10.75
CA LYS A 164 -34.33 11.40 -10.70
C LYS A 164 -35.71 11.41 -11.39
N PRO A 165 -36.65 12.19 -10.87
CA PRO A 165 -37.98 12.37 -11.48
C PRO A 165 -37.90 12.96 -12.88
#